data_edf3f2521ce92e7d5ac4022c3c194c67
#
_entry.id   edf3f2521ce92e7d5ac4022c3c194c67
#
_cell.length_a   1.000
_cell.length_b   1.000
_cell.length_c   1.000
_cell.angle_alpha   90.00
_cell.angle_beta   90.00
_cell.angle_gamma   90.00
#
_symmetry.space_group_name_H-M   'P 1'
#
loop_
_entity.id
_entity.type
_entity.pdbx_description
1 polymer ?
#
loop_
_entity_poly.entity_id
_entity_poly.type
_entity_poly.pdbx_seq_one_letter_code
_entity_poly.pdbx_strand_id
1 'polypeptide(L)'
;MRRVRWITFTAMLLLGGQLPAAEVRYDAVKGVTAPAVMREFRGAWIATVNNIDWPSRPGLSTAEAQKELRHLIATAASLNLNCVIFQVRPACDALYASKLEPWSEYLTGQMGKAPHPAWDPLAYAIAEAHKHGLELHAWFNPYRARYKAAKGPAAANHISKTQPALVKTYDGYQWLDPAEPAAAAHSLKVMLDVVCRYDVDGIHIDDYFYPYPDSKRAPFPDDASWKKFRGDMERGDWRRMHINNFIKRLNAEIHKIKPHVKFGISPFGIWRPGHPAQIKGLDAYNVLYADARLWLREGWLDYCAPQLYWRIEPKAQSYPVLLQWWHEQNPKRRHLWPGNNSAKVDPWPAQEIAKQIQLTRKHSGATGNIHWNLSALVDDRGGLGRLLKKSAYTQPALPPAARWLDARPPATPTVTTHWEERTRMLRVNWRPPNKDTVRRWVFQMRVNSQWHTRIFHGSQRLAAVRVAKNFPDLLAITAVDAAGNASPARVLRKR
;
A
#
# COMPACT_ATOMS: atom_id res chain seq x y z
N MET A 1 -65.61 -64.62 -40.15
CA MET A 1 -66.03 -63.36 -39.59
C MET A 1 -65.69 -63.28 -38.11
N ARG A 2 -64.59 -62.65 -37.72
CA ARG A 2 -64.23 -62.46 -36.32
C ARG A 2 -64.21 -60.94 -36.05
N ARG A 3 -65.03 -60.46 -35.09
CA ARG A 3 -65.17 -59.08 -34.70
C ARG A 3 -63.98 -58.71 -33.77
N VAL A 4 -63.25 -57.69 -34.13
CA VAL A 4 -62.19 -57.08 -33.32
C VAL A 4 -62.86 -56.06 -32.39
N ARG A 5 -62.70 -56.22 -31.05
CA ARG A 5 -63.14 -55.25 -30.04
C ARG A 5 -61.96 -54.26 -29.79
N TRP A 6 -62.25 -53.00 -29.97
CA TRP A 6 -61.33 -51.91 -29.59
C TRP A 6 -61.52 -51.60 -28.10
N ILE A 7 -60.40 -51.69 -27.36
CA ILE A 7 -60.35 -51.25 -25.97
C ILE A 7 -59.76 -49.84 -25.98
N THR A 8 -60.56 -48.86 -25.57
CA THR A 8 -60.14 -47.47 -25.42
C THR A 8 -59.46 -47.33 -24.07
N PHE A 9 -58.13 -47.04 -24.08
CA PHE A 9 -57.37 -46.63 -22.90
C PHE A 9 -57.55 -45.16 -22.65
N THR A 10 -58.25 -44.79 -21.58
CA THR A 10 -58.30 -43.40 -21.10
C THR A 10 -57.02 -43.13 -20.34
N ALA A 11 -56.11 -42.29 -20.92
CA ALA A 11 -54.91 -41.82 -20.25
C ALA A 11 -55.32 -40.75 -19.24
N MET A 12 -55.24 -41.05 -17.95
CA MET A 12 -55.39 -40.12 -16.85
C MET A 12 -54.11 -39.31 -16.74
N LEU A 13 -54.08 -38.02 -17.25
CA LEU A 13 -53.02 -37.08 -17.05
C LEU A 13 -52.97 -36.69 -15.57
N LEU A 14 -52.02 -37.25 -14.84
CA LEU A 14 -51.60 -36.75 -13.54
C LEU A 14 -50.84 -35.47 -13.79
N LEU A 15 -51.51 -34.32 -13.65
CA LEU A 15 -50.89 -33.02 -13.47
C LEU A 15 -50.13 -33.04 -12.13
N GLY A 16 -48.90 -33.46 -12.20
CA GLY A 16 -47.93 -33.25 -11.12
C GLY A 16 -47.67 -31.75 -10.98
N GLY A 17 -48.43 -31.10 -10.11
CA GLY A 17 -48.11 -29.74 -9.71
C GLY A 17 -46.74 -29.70 -9.06
N GLN A 18 -45.75 -29.25 -9.81
CA GLN A 18 -44.49 -28.85 -9.19
C GLN A 18 -44.83 -27.69 -8.24
N LEU A 19 -44.79 -27.97 -6.93
CA LEU A 19 -44.79 -26.92 -5.94
C LEU A 19 -43.65 -25.94 -6.32
N PRO A 20 -43.94 -24.65 -6.43
CA PRO A 20 -42.92 -23.68 -6.74
C PRO A 20 -41.82 -23.81 -5.68
N ALA A 21 -40.57 -24.05 -6.12
CA ALA A 21 -39.43 -24.06 -5.21
C ALA A 21 -39.48 -22.80 -4.36
N ALA A 22 -39.42 -22.93 -3.03
CA ALA A 22 -39.53 -21.80 -2.12
C ALA A 22 -38.48 -20.76 -2.51
N GLU A 23 -38.96 -19.59 -2.98
CA GLU A 23 -38.11 -18.52 -3.46
C GLU A 23 -37.24 -18.02 -2.30
N VAL A 24 -35.93 -18.18 -2.40
CA VAL A 24 -34.97 -17.71 -1.38
C VAL A 24 -34.95 -16.20 -1.39
N ARG A 25 -35.54 -15.56 -0.40
CA ARG A 25 -35.62 -14.11 -0.27
C ARG A 25 -34.81 -13.59 0.90
N TYR A 26 -34.29 -12.38 0.75
CA TYR A 26 -33.60 -11.63 1.79
C TYR A 26 -34.21 -10.23 1.89
N ASP A 27 -34.62 -9.85 3.09
CA ASP A 27 -35.22 -8.55 3.35
C ASP A 27 -34.35 -7.72 4.29
N ALA A 28 -34.40 -6.40 4.09
CA ALA A 28 -33.71 -5.46 4.96
C ALA A 28 -34.22 -5.58 6.41
N VAL A 29 -33.32 -5.68 7.37
CA VAL A 29 -33.67 -5.78 8.80
C VAL A 29 -33.03 -4.63 9.57
N LYS A 30 -33.78 -4.08 10.54
CA LYS A 30 -33.31 -3.09 11.52
C LYS A 30 -32.94 -3.80 12.82
N GLY A 31 -32.07 -3.15 13.63
CA GLY A 31 -31.67 -3.65 14.95
C GLY A 31 -30.65 -4.81 14.93
N VAL A 32 -30.16 -5.20 13.75
CA VAL A 32 -29.10 -6.21 13.62
C VAL A 32 -27.82 -5.52 13.13
N THR A 33 -26.73 -5.70 13.87
CA THR A 33 -25.43 -5.12 13.54
C THR A 33 -24.47 -6.24 13.12
N ALA A 34 -23.79 -6.05 11.98
CA ALA A 34 -22.68 -6.90 11.60
C ALA A 34 -21.44 -6.57 12.46
N PRO A 35 -20.54 -7.54 12.75
CA PRO A 35 -19.33 -7.27 13.50
C PRO A 35 -18.47 -6.21 12.82
N ALA A 36 -17.86 -5.34 13.62
CA ALA A 36 -16.90 -4.35 13.12
C ALA A 36 -15.71 -5.03 12.46
N VAL A 37 -15.30 -4.55 11.29
CA VAL A 37 -14.07 -5.02 10.64
C VAL A 37 -12.88 -4.33 11.29
N MET A 38 -11.84 -5.12 11.57
CA MET A 38 -10.58 -4.59 12.13
C MET A 38 -10.04 -3.45 11.28
N ARG A 39 -9.58 -2.38 11.93
CA ARG A 39 -8.89 -1.25 11.32
C ARG A 39 -7.41 -1.34 11.64
N GLU A 40 -6.61 -1.80 10.67
CA GLU A 40 -5.18 -1.99 10.82
C GLU A 40 -4.51 -1.88 9.46
N PHE A 41 -3.50 -1.03 9.34
CA PHE A 41 -2.69 -1.00 8.13
C PHE A 41 -1.72 -2.19 8.11
N ARG A 42 -1.70 -2.92 7.01
CA ARG A 42 -0.85 -4.08 6.78
C ARG A 42 -0.18 -3.94 5.43
N GLY A 43 0.93 -3.22 5.41
CA GLY A 43 1.68 -2.93 4.20
C GLY A 43 2.91 -3.80 4.01
N ALA A 44 3.41 -3.85 2.78
CA ALA A 44 4.75 -4.36 2.48
C ALA A 44 5.37 -3.57 1.33
N TRP A 45 6.69 -3.34 1.42
CA TRP A 45 7.45 -2.71 0.34
C TRP A 45 7.83 -3.72 -0.74
N ILE A 46 7.73 -3.28 -2.00
CA ILE A 46 8.27 -3.95 -3.19
C ILE A 46 9.37 -3.03 -3.75
N ALA A 47 10.62 -3.36 -3.48
CA ALA A 47 11.77 -2.59 -3.94
C ALA A 47 12.19 -3.04 -5.34
N THR A 48 12.41 -2.07 -6.23
CA THR A 48 12.84 -2.33 -7.61
C THR A 48 14.30 -1.98 -7.86
N VAL A 49 14.87 -1.07 -7.04
CA VAL A 49 16.28 -0.75 -7.10
C VAL A 49 17.11 -2.02 -6.94
N ASN A 50 18.08 -2.19 -7.83
CA ASN A 50 18.97 -3.36 -7.82
C ASN A 50 18.21 -4.71 -7.84
N ASN A 51 16.99 -4.71 -8.36
CA ASN A 51 16.12 -5.89 -8.47
C ASN A 51 15.94 -6.65 -7.13
N ILE A 52 15.77 -5.90 -6.02
CA ILE A 52 15.67 -6.49 -4.67
C ILE A 52 14.43 -7.41 -4.57
N ASP A 53 13.26 -6.91 -4.99
CA ASP A 53 12.01 -7.67 -4.95
C ASP A 53 11.46 -7.95 -6.34
N TRP A 54 11.48 -6.93 -7.23
CA TRP A 54 10.89 -7.03 -8.57
C TRP A 54 11.54 -6.05 -9.55
N PRO A 55 11.68 -6.42 -10.84
CA PRO A 55 11.64 -7.81 -11.33
C PRO A 55 12.81 -8.62 -10.75
N SER A 56 12.71 -9.96 -10.73
CA SER A 56 13.74 -10.84 -10.15
C SER A 56 15.12 -10.68 -10.80
N ARG A 57 15.13 -10.23 -12.04
CA ARG A 57 16.31 -9.81 -12.82
C ARG A 57 15.90 -8.84 -13.91
N PRO A 58 16.80 -7.97 -14.39
CA PRO A 58 16.50 -7.12 -15.53
C PRO A 58 16.35 -7.94 -16.81
N GLY A 59 15.56 -7.42 -17.76
CA GLY A 59 15.40 -8.02 -19.09
C GLY A 59 14.49 -9.25 -19.14
N LEU A 60 13.62 -9.44 -18.17
CA LEU A 60 12.52 -10.40 -18.27
C LEU A 60 11.61 -10.04 -19.45
N SER A 61 10.98 -11.05 -20.06
CA SER A 61 9.89 -10.80 -20.99
C SER A 61 8.73 -10.11 -20.25
N THR A 62 7.91 -9.35 -20.97
CA THR A 62 6.71 -8.72 -20.41
C THR A 62 5.82 -9.73 -19.67
N ALA A 63 5.63 -10.93 -20.23
CA ALA A 63 4.80 -11.97 -19.63
C ALA A 63 5.37 -12.49 -18.29
N GLU A 64 6.69 -12.70 -18.21
CA GLU A 64 7.38 -13.12 -16.98
C GLU A 64 7.31 -12.04 -15.91
N ALA A 65 7.64 -10.78 -16.27
CA ALA A 65 7.60 -9.66 -15.34
C ALA A 65 6.18 -9.43 -14.79
N GLN A 66 5.14 -9.52 -15.62
CA GLN A 66 3.74 -9.46 -15.20
C GLN A 66 3.36 -10.63 -14.30
N LYS A 67 3.82 -11.85 -14.61
CA LYS A 67 3.56 -13.05 -13.79
C LYS A 67 4.14 -12.91 -12.39
N GLU A 68 5.39 -12.45 -12.29
CA GLU A 68 6.04 -12.20 -11.00
C GLU A 68 5.29 -11.13 -10.19
N LEU A 69 4.99 -9.97 -10.79
CA LEU A 69 4.31 -8.87 -10.10
C LEU A 69 2.92 -9.28 -9.62
N ARG A 70 2.17 -10.01 -10.44
CA ARG A 70 0.88 -10.60 -10.07
C ARG A 70 1.02 -11.57 -8.91
N HIS A 71 2.06 -12.42 -8.92
CA HIS A 71 2.31 -13.38 -7.83
C HIS A 71 2.58 -12.66 -6.51
N LEU A 72 3.43 -11.64 -6.51
CA LEU A 72 3.73 -10.82 -5.32
C LEU A 72 2.44 -10.21 -4.74
N ILE A 73 1.63 -9.55 -5.58
CA ILE A 73 0.40 -8.86 -5.15
C ILE A 73 -0.66 -9.87 -4.68
N ALA A 74 -0.85 -10.97 -5.40
CA ALA A 74 -1.80 -12.01 -5.01
C ALA A 74 -1.40 -12.69 -3.68
N THR A 75 -0.10 -12.90 -3.46
CA THR A 75 0.40 -13.45 -2.19
C THR A 75 0.18 -12.47 -1.04
N ALA A 76 0.45 -11.17 -1.24
CA ALA A 76 0.14 -10.14 -0.25
C ALA A 76 -1.35 -10.18 0.16
N ALA A 77 -2.26 -10.26 -0.82
CA ALA A 77 -3.69 -10.39 -0.56
C ALA A 77 -4.04 -11.68 0.20
N SER A 78 -3.45 -12.81 -0.19
CA SER A 78 -3.68 -14.12 0.46
C SER A 78 -3.26 -14.12 1.94
N LEU A 79 -2.26 -13.33 2.29
CA LEU A 79 -1.78 -13.10 3.66
C LEU A 79 -2.63 -12.09 4.44
N ASN A 80 -3.72 -11.55 3.86
CA ASN A 80 -4.54 -10.48 4.44
C ASN A 80 -3.77 -9.17 4.67
N LEU A 81 -2.73 -8.89 3.87
CA LEU A 81 -2.23 -7.52 3.72
C LEU A 81 -3.30 -6.67 3.03
N ASN A 82 -3.23 -5.35 3.18
CA ASN A 82 -4.17 -4.43 2.57
C ASN A 82 -3.51 -3.25 1.82
N CYS A 83 -2.18 -3.27 1.71
CA CYS A 83 -1.42 -2.31 0.93
C CYS A 83 -0.11 -2.92 0.41
N VAL A 84 0.27 -2.55 -0.82
CA VAL A 84 1.62 -2.71 -1.34
C VAL A 84 2.22 -1.33 -1.63
N ILE A 85 3.48 -1.13 -1.24
CA ILE A 85 4.24 0.10 -1.48
C ILE A 85 5.27 -0.21 -2.54
N PHE A 86 4.97 0.19 -3.78
CA PHE A 86 5.71 -0.22 -4.98
C PHE A 86 6.68 0.87 -5.42
N GLN A 87 7.99 0.55 -5.47
CA GLN A 87 9.01 1.50 -5.89
C GLN A 87 8.95 1.71 -7.40
N VAL A 88 8.53 2.90 -7.80
CA VAL A 88 8.31 3.27 -9.21
C VAL A 88 9.39 4.21 -9.77
N ARG A 89 10.17 4.84 -8.88
CA ARG A 89 11.27 5.76 -9.21
C ARG A 89 12.49 5.46 -8.34
N PRO A 90 13.32 4.47 -8.70
CA PRO A 90 14.49 4.11 -7.90
C PRO A 90 15.69 5.07 -8.06
N ALA A 91 15.90 5.69 -9.24
CA ALA A 91 17.14 6.42 -9.53
C ALA A 91 16.97 7.48 -10.65
N CYS A 92 16.05 8.44 -10.50
CA CYS A 92 15.63 9.40 -11.53
C CYS A 92 15.28 8.71 -12.86
N ASP A 93 14.67 7.57 -12.76
CA ASP A 93 14.19 6.70 -13.82
C ASP A 93 12.82 6.14 -13.45
N ALA A 94 12.10 5.56 -14.39
CA ALA A 94 10.71 5.20 -14.19
C ALA A 94 10.43 3.73 -14.50
N LEU A 95 9.62 3.08 -13.64
CA LEU A 95 8.96 1.80 -13.92
C LEU A 95 7.50 2.01 -14.34
N TYR A 96 7.28 3.04 -15.14
CA TYR A 96 6.00 3.40 -15.74
C TYR A 96 6.24 4.26 -16.99
N ALA A 97 5.24 4.43 -17.85
CA ALA A 97 5.35 5.25 -19.05
C ALA A 97 5.50 6.74 -18.71
N SER A 98 6.71 7.18 -18.38
CA SER A 98 7.04 8.57 -18.06
C SER A 98 7.43 9.36 -19.30
N LYS A 99 6.99 10.64 -19.37
CA LYS A 99 7.49 11.61 -20.35
C LYS A 99 8.60 12.51 -19.78
N LEU A 100 8.91 12.34 -18.47
CA LEU A 100 9.84 13.20 -17.73
C LEU A 100 11.18 12.53 -17.47
N GLU A 101 11.18 11.21 -17.30
CA GLU A 101 12.37 10.42 -16.96
C GLU A 101 12.43 9.16 -17.82
N PRO A 102 13.64 8.60 -18.07
CA PRO A 102 13.80 7.40 -18.87
C PRO A 102 13.22 6.16 -18.18
N TRP A 103 12.95 5.11 -18.96
CA TRP A 103 12.70 3.78 -18.42
C TRP A 103 13.86 3.29 -17.57
N SER A 104 13.57 2.65 -16.46
CA SER A 104 14.58 2.11 -15.54
C SER A 104 15.34 0.93 -16.14
N GLU A 105 16.65 0.91 -15.92
CA GLU A 105 17.51 -0.23 -16.28
C GLU A 105 17.15 -1.50 -15.52
N TYR A 106 16.55 -1.40 -14.34
CA TYR A 106 16.10 -2.55 -13.55
C TYR A 106 14.96 -3.32 -14.22
N LEU A 107 14.20 -2.69 -15.11
CA LEU A 107 13.13 -3.35 -15.86
C LEU A 107 13.68 -4.13 -17.08
N THR A 108 14.43 -3.45 -17.93
CA THR A 108 14.80 -3.98 -19.26
C THR A 108 16.28 -4.31 -19.40
N GLY A 109 17.09 -4.01 -18.41
CA GLY A 109 18.55 -4.17 -18.44
C GLY A 109 19.31 -2.99 -19.09
N GLN A 110 18.55 -2.03 -19.66
CA GLN A 110 19.14 -0.83 -20.27
C GLN A 110 18.27 0.38 -19.97
N MET A 111 18.85 1.43 -19.36
CA MET A 111 18.14 2.66 -19.09
C MET A 111 17.64 3.32 -20.37
N GLY A 112 16.38 3.77 -20.39
CA GLY A 112 15.73 4.39 -21.55
C GLY A 112 15.09 3.40 -22.51
N LYS A 113 15.40 2.11 -22.44
CA LYS A 113 14.74 1.08 -23.27
C LYS A 113 13.36 0.73 -22.70
N ALA A 114 12.31 0.98 -23.48
CA ALA A 114 10.96 0.57 -23.13
C ALA A 114 10.79 -0.96 -23.12
N PRO A 115 9.90 -1.52 -22.30
CA PRO A 115 9.57 -2.94 -22.36
C PRO A 115 8.89 -3.31 -23.68
N HIS A 116 9.13 -4.53 -24.16
CA HIS A 116 8.50 -5.04 -25.39
C HIS A 116 7.97 -6.47 -25.15
N PRO A 117 6.69 -6.77 -25.46
CA PRO A 117 5.64 -5.82 -25.87
C PRO A 117 5.43 -4.70 -24.87
N ALA A 118 5.02 -3.52 -25.36
CA ALA A 118 4.83 -2.33 -24.53
C ALA A 118 3.75 -2.56 -23.46
N TRP A 119 4.06 -2.18 -22.24
CA TRP A 119 3.13 -2.19 -21.11
C TRP A 119 3.57 -1.18 -20.05
N ASP A 120 2.68 -0.87 -19.12
CA ASP A 120 2.96 0.04 -18.01
C ASP A 120 2.93 -0.72 -16.68
N PRO A 121 4.09 -0.96 -16.05
CA PRO A 121 4.17 -1.68 -14.78
C PRO A 121 3.36 -1.07 -13.65
N LEU A 122 3.33 0.27 -13.53
CA LEU A 122 2.56 0.93 -12.48
C LEU A 122 1.06 0.79 -12.70
N ALA A 123 0.58 1.02 -13.93
CA ALA A 123 -0.84 0.83 -14.25
C ALA A 123 -1.28 -0.63 -13.99
N TYR A 124 -0.43 -1.59 -14.37
CA TYR A 124 -0.68 -3.01 -14.12
C TYR A 124 -0.71 -3.34 -12.63
N ALA A 125 0.27 -2.85 -11.85
CA ALA A 125 0.32 -3.07 -10.41
C ALA A 125 -0.90 -2.51 -9.69
N ILE A 126 -1.36 -1.30 -10.08
CA ILE A 126 -2.59 -0.69 -9.55
C ILE A 126 -3.80 -1.57 -9.83
N ALA A 127 -3.97 -2.02 -11.09
CA ALA A 127 -5.10 -2.86 -11.47
C ALA A 127 -5.12 -4.18 -10.69
N GLU A 128 -3.96 -4.85 -10.54
CA GLU A 128 -3.87 -6.10 -9.77
C GLU A 128 -4.07 -5.87 -8.26
N ALA A 129 -3.52 -4.79 -7.67
CA ALA A 129 -3.73 -4.46 -6.27
C ALA A 129 -5.22 -4.19 -5.98
N HIS A 130 -5.86 -3.35 -6.78
CA HIS A 130 -7.27 -3.00 -6.65
C HIS A 130 -8.19 -4.20 -6.85
N LYS A 131 -7.91 -5.09 -7.81
CA LYS A 131 -8.65 -6.34 -8.01
C LYS A 131 -8.71 -7.19 -6.73
N HIS A 132 -7.67 -7.13 -5.92
CA HIS A 132 -7.59 -7.81 -4.62
C HIS A 132 -8.04 -6.98 -3.43
N GLY A 133 -8.49 -5.74 -3.63
CA GLY A 133 -8.92 -4.82 -2.56
C GLY A 133 -7.78 -4.16 -1.78
N LEU A 134 -6.52 -4.27 -2.26
CA LEU A 134 -5.36 -3.62 -1.67
C LEU A 134 -5.23 -2.17 -2.12
N GLU A 135 -4.64 -1.32 -1.28
CA GLU A 135 -4.07 -0.04 -1.69
C GLU A 135 -2.76 -0.26 -2.44
N LEU A 136 -2.47 0.66 -3.38
CA LEU A 136 -1.14 0.79 -3.95
C LEU A 136 -0.59 2.19 -3.67
N HIS A 137 0.52 2.25 -2.94
CA HIS A 137 1.27 3.48 -2.75
C HIS A 137 2.50 3.48 -3.67
N ALA A 138 2.63 4.50 -4.50
CA ALA A 138 3.78 4.65 -5.38
C ALA A 138 4.96 5.21 -4.59
N TRP A 139 6.09 4.46 -4.57
CA TRP A 139 7.28 4.83 -3.83
C TRP A 139 8.35 5.43 -4.75
N PHE A 140 8.85 6.57 -4.33
CA PHE A 140 9.88 7.36 -5.00
C PHE A 140 11.09 7.56 -4.10
N ASN A 141 12.29 7.40 -4.67
CA ASN A 141 13.46 8.03 -4.10
C ASN A 141 13.58 9.45 -4.71
N PRO A 142 13.56 10.53 -3.93
CA PRO A 142 13.46 11.88 -4.48
C PRO A 142 14.76 12.39 -5.12
N TYR A 143 15.93 11.92 -4.67
CA TYR A 143 17.20 12.55 -5.03
C TYR A 143 18.26 11.63 -5.59
N ARG A 144 18.18 10.31 -5.41
CA ARG A 144 19.14 9.39 -6.01
C ARG A 144 19.00 9.41 -7.53
N ALA A 145 20.02 9.88 -8.23
CA ALA A 145 20.06 9.92 -9.69
C ALA A 145 20.61 8.62 -10.28
N ARG A 146 21.61 7.99 -9.64
CA ARG A 146 22.07 6.66 -10.03
C ARG A 146 22.55 5.88 -8.81
N TYR A 147 22.24 4.59 -8.83
CA TYR A 147 22.73 3.66 -7.82
C TYR A 147 24.20 3.30 -8.10
N LYS A 148 25.02 3.09 -7.06
CA LYS A 148 26.45 2.80 -7.21
C LYS A 148 26.78 1.52 -7.97
N ALA A 149 25.87 0.54 -7.96
CA ALA A 149 25.99 -0.71 -8.71
C ALA A 149 25.38 -0.66 -10.12
N ALA A 150 24.97 0.51 -10.61
CA ALA A 150 24.46 0.69 -11.97
C ALA A 150 25.52 0.32 -13.00
N LYS A 151 25.19 -0.60 -13.94
CA LYS A 151 26.16 -1.18 -14.87
C LYS A 151 26.22 -0.49 -16.23
N GLY A 152 25.07 -0.01 -16.72
CA GLY A 152 24.94 0.58 -18.05
C GLY A 152 25.15 2.09 -18.08
N PRO A 153 25.25 2.72 -19.27
CA PRO A 153 25.26 4.17 -19.39
C PRO A 153 23.90 4.77 -19.04
N ALA A 154 23.90 6.02 -18.55
CA ALA A 154 22.67 6.78 -18.42
C ALA A 154 22.07 7.09 -19.78
N ALA A 155 20.77 6.99 -19.96
CA ALA A 155 20.05 7.38 -21.17
C ALA A 155 20.23 8.86 -21.49
N ALA A 156 20.15 9.25 -22.77
CA ALA A 156 20.34 10.62 -23.21
C ALA A 156 19.39 11.63 -22.54
N ASN A 157 18.15 11.21 -22.23
CA ASN A 157 17.15 12.02 -21.54
C ASN A 157 17.20 11.90 -20.00
N HIS A 158 18.19 11.19 -19.42
CA HIS A 158 18.37 11.14 -17.98
C HIS A 158 18.89 12.48 -17.45
N ILE A 159 18.47 12.88 -16.25
CA ILE A 159 18.80 14.19 -15.66
C ILE A 159 20.31 14.42 -15.53
N SER A 160 21.11 13.38 -15.32
CA SER A 160 22.59 13.50 -15.30
C SER A 160 23.19 13.85 -16.67
N LYS A 161 22.40 13.74 -17.76
CA LYS A 161 22.80 14.14 -19.12
C LYS A 161 22.18 15.46 -19.51
N THR A 162 20.92 15.69 -19.16
CA THR A 162 20.17 16.89 -19.55
C THR A 162 20.44 18.09 -18.64
N GLN A 163 20.72 17.85 -17.35
CA GLN A 163 20.98 18.89 -16.34
C GLN A 163 22.13 18.45 -15.40
N PRO A 164 23.34 18.21 -15.89
CA PRO A 164 24.46 17.65 -15.12
C PRO A 164 24.87 18.52 -13.92
N ALA A 165 24.66 19.83 -13.99
CA ALA A 165 24.99 20.75 -12.88
C ALA A 165 24.19 20.44 -11.59
N LEU A 166 23.00 19.83 -11.71
CA LEU A 166 22.17 19.44 -10.56
C LEU A 166 22.65 18.15 -9.90
N VAL A 167 23.54 17.39 -10.54
CA VAL A 167 23.96 16.06 -10.11
C VAL A 167 25.35 16.10 -9.48
N LYS A 168 25.46 15.53 -8.30
CA LYS A 168 26.71 15.36 -7.56
C LYS A 168 27.10 13.88 -7.51
N THR A 169 28.39 13.58 -7.52
CA THR A 169 28.89 12.23 -7.28
C THR A 169 29.32 12.10 -5.82
N TYR A 170 28.84 11.06 -5.14
CA TYR A 170 29.14 10.78 -3.75
C TYR A 170 29.14 9.27 -3.49
N ASP A 171 30.22 8.72 -2.97
CA ASP A 171 30.39 7.28 -2.68
C ASP A 171 29.94 6.37 -3.85
N GLY A 172 30.29 6.72 -5.07
CA GLY A 172 29.90 5.97 -6.28
C GLY A 172 28.46 6.15 -6.73
N TYR A 173 27.64 6.85 -5.96
CA TYR A 173 26.29 7.26 -6.38
C TYR A 173 26.32 8.54 -7.19
N GLN A 174 25.30 8.73 -8.05
CA GLN A 174 24.93 10.06 -8.51
C GLN A 174 23.68 10.52 -7.76
N TRP A 175 23.69 11.76 -7.30
CA TRP A 175 22.68 12.32 -6.42
C TRP A 175 22.28 13.71 -6.89
N LEU A 176 20.98 13.99 -6.97
CA LEU A 176 20.51 15.35 -7.15
C LEU A 176 20.86 16.17 -5.90
N ASP A 177 21.38 17.37 -6.09
CA ASP A 177 21.61 18.28 -4.97
C ASP A 177 20.26 18.76 -4.40
N PRO A 178 19.90 18.35 -3.17
CA PRO A 178 18.57 18.69 -2.62
C PRO A 178 18.38 20.19 -2.40
N ALA A 179 19.46 20.94 -2.34
CA ALA A 179 19.41 22.39 -2.13
C ALA A 179 19.37 23.18 -3.43
N GLU A 180 19.49 22.55 -4.58
CA GLU A 180 19.23 23.18 -5.87
C GLU A 180 17.72 23.24 -6.13
N PRO A 181 17.10 24.43 -6.24
CA PRO A 181 15.65 24.56 -6.46
C PRO A 181 15.15 23.82 -7.69
N ALA A 182 15.95 23.74 -8.75
CA ALA A 182 15.61 23.03 -9.97
C ALA A 182 15.55 21.50 -9.77
N ALA A 183 16.43 20.93 -8.92
CA ALA A 183 16.42 19.51 -8.58
C ALA A 183 15.16 19.15 -7.78
N ALA A 184 14.82 19.95 -6.77
CA ALA A 184 13.60 19.78 -6.00
C ALA A 184 12.34 19.93 -6.88
N ALA A 185 12.31 20.93 -7.78
CA ALA A 185 11.21 21.13 -8.71
C ALA A 185 11.04 19.99 -9.70
N HIS A 186 12.14 19.40 -10.19
CA HIS A 186 12.10 18.23 -11.07
C HIS A 186 11.47 17.03 -10.36
N SER A 187 11.95 16.68 -9.16
CA SER A 187 11.42 15.56 -8.39
C SER A 187 9.95 15.76 -8.00
N LEU A 188 9.56 16.97 -7.62
CA LEU A 188 8.18 17.34 -7.37
C LEU A 188 7.31 17.10 -8.61
N LYS A 189 7.73 17.60 -9.78
CA LYS A 189 7.01 17.44 -11.05
C LYS A 189 6.79 15.97 -11.40
N VAL A 190 7.80 15.12 -11.22
CA VAL A 190 7.73 13.68 -11.49
C VAL A 190 6.70 12.99 -10.59
N MET A 191 6.71 13.29 -9.28
CA MET A 191 5.75 12.70 -8.33
C MET A 191 4.32 13.16 -8.61
N LEU A 192 4.12 14.45 -8.89
CA LEU A 192 2.81 15.01 -9.22
C LEU A 192 2.27 14.50 -10.56
N ASP A 193 3.12 14.21 -11.54
CA ASP A 193 2.71 13.54 -12.80
C ASP A 193 2.06 12.19 -12.52
N VAL A 194 2.61 11.40 -11.59
CA VAL A 194 2.00 10.13 -11.17
C VAL A 194 0.68 10.36 -10.43
N VAL A 195 0.62 11.33 -9.52
CA VAL A 195 -0.65 11.68 -8.83
C VAL A 195 -1.73 12.06 -9.84
N CYS A 196 -1.40 12.84 -10.86
CA CYS A 196 -2.37 13.26 -11.88
C CYS A 196 -2.88 12.09 -12.72
N ARG A 197 -1.96 11.24 -13.21
CA ARG A 197 -2.26 10.25 -14.26
C ARG A 197 -2.72 8.89 -13.75
N TYR A 198 -2.31 8.50 -12.54
CA TYR A 198 -2.58 7.16 -12.02
C TYR A 198 -3.55 7.18 -10.84
N ASP A 199 -4.30 6.11 -10.69
CA ASP A 199 -5.23 5.90 -9.57
C ASP A 199 -4.51 5.30 -8.36
N VAL A 200 -3.41 5.95 -7.91
CA VAL A 200 -2.68 5.55 -6.71
C VAL A 200 -3.45 5.93 -5.45
N ASP A 201 -3.33 5.14 -4.39
CA ASP A 201 -3.92 5.41 -3.07
C ASP A 201 -3.01 6.27 -2.20
N GLY A 202 -1.71 6.28 -2.52
CA GLY A 202 -0.71 7.06 -1.79
C GLY A 202 0.57 7.31 -2.58
N ILE A 203 1.31 8.32 -2.12
CA ILE A 203 2.68 8.61 -2.50
C ILE A 203 3.57 8.32 -1.29
N HIS A 204 4.67 7.62 -1.51
CA HIS A 204 5.62 7.24 -0.48
C HIS A 204 7.04 7.67 -0.84
N ILE A 205 7.77 8.18 0.15
CA ILE A 205 9.21 8.49 0.05
C ILE A 205 9.94 7.69 1.13
N ASP A 206 11.15 7.23 0.82
CA ASP A 206 12.06 6.59 1.76
C ASP A 206 12.86 7.59 2.60
N ASP A 207 13.99 7.17 3.15
CA ASP A 207 14.86 7.95 4.04
C ASP A 207 16.08 8.59 3.33
N TYR A 208 16.20 8.44 2.00
CA TYR A 208 17.35 8.91 1.23
C TYR A 208 17.16 10.35 0.75
N PHE A 209 17.23 11.32 1.67
CA PHE A 209 17.22 12.75 1.33
C PHE A 209 18.62 13.23 0.91
N TYR A 210 19.56 13.36 1.83
CA TYR A 210 20.99 13.32 1.53
C TYR A 210 21.46 11.86 1.58
N PRO A 211 22.56 11.50 0.87
CA PRO A 211 23.05 10.14 0.91
C PRO A 211 23.59 9.78 2.32
N TYR A 212 23.56 8.49 2.64
CA TYR A 212 24.25 8.01 3.84
C TYR A 212 25.74 8.32 3.75
N PRO A 213 26.40 8.65 4.86
CA PRO A 213 27.83 8.94 4.86
C PRO A 213 28.63 7.76 4.33
N ASP A 214 29.67 8.06 3.54
CA ASP A 214 30.67 7.08 3.16
C ASP A 214 31.52 6.66 4.38
N SER A 215 32.40 5.68 4.19
CA SER A 215 33.33 5.19 5.24
C SER A 215 34.28 6.27 5.78
N LYS A 216 34.57 7.30 4.97
CA LYS A 216 35.45 8.42 5.31
C LYS A 216 34.66 9.60 5.90
N ARG A 217 33.34 9.53 5.91
CA ARG A 217 32.44 10.64 6.28
C ARG A 217 32.73 11.93 5.53
N ALA A 218 33.09 11.80 4.25
CA ALA A 218 33.31 12.96 3.40
C ALA A 218 32.03 13.84 3.34
N PRO A 219 32.15 15.17 3.32
CA PRO A 219 30.99 16.02 3.17
C PRO A 219 30.36 15.84 1.79
N PHE A 220 29.03 15.94 1.71
CA PHE A 220 28.34 15.97 0.42
C PHE A 220 28.78 17.21 -0.36
N PRO A 221 29.11 17.10 -1.68
CA PRO A 221 29.77 18.16 -2.46
C PRO A 221 28.76 19.23 -2.98
N ASP A 222 28.09 19.92 -2.07
CA ASP A 222 27.13 21.00 -2.34
C ASP A 222 27.67 22.42 -2.10
N ASP A 223 29.03 22.62 -2.18
CA ASP A 223 29.64 23.92 -1.90
C ASP A 223 29.15 25.04 -2.82
N ALA A 224 28.88 24.72 -4.08
CA ALA A 224 28.41 25.71 -5.04
C ALA A 224 27.00 26.21 -4.70
N SER A 225 26.07 25.30 -4.42
CA SER A 225 24.70 25.63 -4.00
C SER A 225 24.67 26.27 -2.62
N TRP A 226 25.54 25.80 -1.70
CA TRP A 226 25.74 26.43 -0.39
C TRP A 226 26.13 27.91 -0.53
N LYS A 227 27.17 28.21 -1.28
CA LYS A 227 27.61 29.60 -1.52
C LYS A 227 26.52 30.48 -2.12
N LYS A 228 25.69 29.89 -3.00
CA LYS A 228 24.65 30.61 -3.74
C LYS A 228 23.38 30.85 -2.92
N PHE A 229 22.97 29.91 -2.06
CA PHE A 229 21.62 29.93 -1.48
C PHE A 229 21.60 29.91 0.05
N ARG A 230 22.75 29.95 0.74
CA ARG A 230 22.79 29.79 2.22
C ARG A 230 22.12 30.93 2.99
N GLY A 231 22.13 32.15 2.46
CA GLY A 231 21.81 33.34 3.27
C GLY A 231 22.74 33.40 4.48
N ASP A 232 22.16 33.61 5.67
CA ASP A 232 22.89 33.66 6.95
C ASP A 232 22.81 32.34 7.76
N MET A 233 22.37 31.23 7.12
CA MET A 233 22.15 29.95 7.82
C MET A 233 23.44 29.17 8.00
N GLU A 234 23.51 28.39 9.07
CA GLU A 234 24.47 27.30 9.21
C GLU A 234 24.17 26.19 8.20
N ARG A 235 25.23 25.50 7.69
CA ARG A 235 25.09 24.53 6.59
C ARG A 235 24.11 23.41 6.88
N GLY A 236 24.10 22.89 8.12
CA GLY A 236 23.17 21.82 8.51
C GLY A 236 21.71 22.28 8.50
N ASP A 237 21.45 23.49 9.00
CA ASP A 237 20.10 24.07 9.03
C ASP A 237 19.61 24.40 7.62
N TRP A 238 20.49 24.94 6.79
CA TRP A 238 20.19 25.21 5.39
C TRP A 238 19.81 23.92 4.61
N ARG A 239 20.57 22.84 4.78
CA ARG A 239 20.24 21.52 4.17
C ARG A 239 18.87 21.03 4.63
N ARG A 240 18.59 21.08 5.94
CA ARG A 240 17.28 20.69 6.51
C ARG A 240 16.16 21.59 6.00
N MET A 241 16.38 22.88 5.90
CA MET A 241 15.39 23.82 5.38
C MET A 241 14.94 23.45 3.97
N HIS A 242 15.86 23.10 3.06
CA HIS A 242 15.52 22.65 1.71
C HIS A 242 14.70 21.36 1.70
N ILE A 243 15.08 20.37 2.50
CA ILE A 243 14.29 19.13 2.63
C ILE A 243 12.92 19.42 3.23
N ASN A 244 12.84 20.19 4.31
CA ASN A 244 11.57 20.57 4.95
C ASN A 244 10.62 21.28 3.98
N ASN A 245 11.12 22.21 3.20
CA ASN A 245 10.34 22.92 2.19
C ASN A 245 9.82 21.99 1.10
N PHE A 246 10.66 21.04 0.64
CA PHE A 246 10.26 20.03 -0.33
C PHE A 246 9.10 19.16 0.21
N ILE A 247 9.21 18.63 1.43
CA ILE A 247 8.19 17.78 2.06
C ILE A 247 6.89 18.55 2.25
N LYS A 248 6.97 19.77 2.83
CA LYS A 248 5.79 20.63 3.02
C LYS A 248 5.07 20.93 1.71
N ARG A 249 5.84 21.27 0.68
CA ARG A 249 5.29 21.60 -0.65
C ARG A 249 4.67 20.38 -1.32
N LEU A 250 5.35 19.21 -1.27
CA LEU A 250 4.84 17.99 -1.88
C LEU A 250 3.51 17.57 -1.25
N ASN A 251 3.39 17.61 0.09
CA ASN A 251 2.14 17.35 0.80
C ASN A 251 1.01 18.27 0.31
N ALA A 252 1.25 19.57 0.25
CA ALA A 252 0.24 20.53 -0.18
C ALA A 252 -0.22 20.32 -1.63
N GLU A 253 0.74 20.08 -2.56
CA GLU A 253 0.42 19.89 -3.97
C GLU A 253 -0.28 18.56 -4.26
N ILE A 254 0.07 17.47 -3.56
CA ILE A 254 -0.67 16.19 -3.66
C ILE A 254 -2.14 16.40 -3.32
N HIS A 255 -2.43 17.00 -2.17
CA HIS A 255 -3.81 17.16 -1.70
C HIS A 255 -4.60 18.20 -2.53
N LYS A 256 -3.93 19.16 -3.14
CA LYS A 256 -4.55 20.07 -4.10
C LYS A 256 -5.03 19.35 -5.36
N ILE A 257 -4.27 18.36 -5.83
CA ILE A 257 -4.60 17.58 -7.05
C ILE A 257 -5.62 16.49 -6.73
N LYS A 258 -5.34 15.66 -5.71
CA LYS A 258 -6.20 14.56 -5.27
C LYS A 258 -6.27 14.53 -3.74
N PRO A 259 -7.26 15.17 -3.11
CA PRO A 259 -7.35 15.32 -1.65
C PRO A 259 -7.30 14.00 -0.86
N HIS A 260 -7.70 12.88 -1.49
CA HIS A 260 -7.74 11.57 -0.85
C HIS A 260 -6.45 10.75 -0.96
N VAL A 261 -5.48 11.17 -1.79
CA VAL A 261 -4.21 10.45 -1.94
C VAL A 261 -3.34 10.71 -0.73
N LYS A 262 -2.98 9.65 -0.01
CA LYS A 262 -2.16 9.74 1.20
C LYS A 262 -0.71 10.07 0.85
N PHE A 263 -0.07 10.88 1.65
CA PHE A 263 1.37 11.12 1.57
C PHE A 263 2.07 10.56 2.80
N GLY A 264 3.06 9.68 2.61
CA GLY A 264 3.80 9.07 3.68
C GLY A 264 5.30 9.01 3.45
N ILE A 265 6.02 8.90 4.55
CA ILE A 265 7.49 8.80 4.54
C ILE A 265 7.90 7.67 5.48
N SER A 266 8.91 6.88 5.05
CA SER A 266 9.62 5.94 5.92
C SER A 266 10.99 6.49 6.29
N PRO A 267 11.08 7.35 7.32
CA PRO A 267 12.36 7.90 7.76
C PRO A 267 13.18 6.82 8.47
N PHE A 268 14.48 7.06 8.60
CA PHE A 268 15.32 6.26 9.49
C PHE A 268 14.71 6.17 10.88
N GLY A 269 14.70 4.99 11.50
CA GLY A 269 13.95 4.72 12.72
C GLY A 269 14.40 5.51 13.95
N ILE A 270 15.61 6.05 13.95
CA ILE A 270 16.18 6.92 14.99
C ILE A 270 16.27 8.35 14.43
N TRP A 271 15.55 9.29 15.01
CA TRP A 271 15.65 10.70 14.63
C TRP A 271 17.02 11.27 15.00
N ARG A 272 17.41 11.12 16.28
CA ARG A 272 18.74 11.49 16.82
C ARG A 272 19.12 10.54 17.96
N PRO A 273 20.42 10.21 18.15
CA PRO A 273 20.92 9.57 19.36
C PRO A 273 20.55 10.38 20.59
N GLY A 274 20.27 9.72 21.72
CA GLY A 274 19.82 10.37 22.94
C GLY A 274 18.36 10.81 22.96
N HIS A 275 17.58 10.47 21.92
CA HIS A 275 16.14 10.74 21.83
C HIS A 275 15.34 9.47 21.50
N PRO A 276 14.86 8.74 22.52
CA PRO A 276 15.07 8.89 23.99
C PRO A 276 16.51 8.68 24.45
N ALA A 277 16.81 9.04 25.71
CA ALA A 277 18.18 9.08 26.27
C ALA A 277 19.00 7.79 26.05
N GLN A 278 18.38 6.61 26.14
CA GLN A 278 19.03 5.31 25.94
C GLN A 278 19.37 4.97 24.48
N ILE A 279 18.79 5.67 23.51
CA ILE A 279 18.91 5.33 22.09
C ILE A 279 20.25 5.79 21.54
N LYS A 280 20.90 4.87 20.83
CA LYS A 280 22.18 5.06 20.13
C LYS A 280 22.02 4.64 18.67
N GLY A 281 22.77 5.27 17.78
CA GLY A 281 22.76 4.95 16.35
C GLY A 281 23.08 6.16 15.47
N LEU A 282 22.69 6.10 14.19
CA LEU A 282 22.86 7.19 13.24
C LEU A 282 22.04 8.41 13.65
N ASP A 283 22.61 9.59 13.54
CA ASP A 283 21.92 10.87 13.70
C ASP A 283 21.30 11.31 12.36
N ALA A 284 20.07 10.83 12.08
CA ALA A 284 19.42 11.14 10.80
C ALA A 284 19.16 12.64 10.61
N TYR A 285 18.97 13.38 11.71
CA TYR A 285 18.79 14.83 11.68
C TYR A 285 20.02 15.57 11.16
N ASN A 286 21.24 15.16 11.60
CA ASN A 286 22.48 15.84 11.23
C ASN A 286 23.21 15.20 10.04
N VAL A 287 22.88 13.96 9.66
CA VAL A 287 23.59 13.20 8.64
C VAL A 287 22.80 13.10 7.35
N LEU A 288 21.50 12.82 7.46
CA LEU A 288 20.57 12.78 6.33
C LEU A 288 19.82 14.11 6.14
N TYR A 289 20.00 15.03 7.09
CA TYR A 289 19.33 16.32 7.17
C TYR A 289 17.78 16.17 7.13
N ALA A 290 17.31 15.07 7.70
CA ALA A 290 15.91 14.66 7.73
C ALA A 290 15.27 15.00 9.09
N ASP A 291 14.51 16.10 9.15
CA ASP A 291 13.76 16.43 10.36
C ASP A 291 12.36 15.82 10.34
N ALA A 292 12.30 14.48 10.33
CA ALA A 292 11.04 13.75 10.29
C ALA A 292 10.16 13.97 11.54
N ARG A 293 10.76 14.38 12.66
CA ARG A 293 10.04 14.85 13.85
C ARG A 293 9.21 16.10 13.52
N LEU A 294 9.82 17.10 12.88
CA LEU A 294 9.12 18.32 12.47
C LEU A 294 7.97 18.00 11.52
N TRP A 295 8.20 17.16 10.50
CA TRP A 295 7.17 16.84 9.52
C TRP A 295 5.95 16.17 10.14
N LEU A 296 6.17 15.27 11.11
CA LEU A 296 5.09 14.60 11.83
C LEU A 296 4.36 15.57 12.77
N ARG A 297 5.08 16.41 13.50
CA ARG A 297 4.50 17.42 14.41
C ARG A 297 3.65 18.47 13.69
N GLU A 298 4.11 18.92 12.53
CA GLU A 298 3.38 19.87 11.69
C GLU A 298 2.26 19.22 10.87
N GLY A 299 2.22 17.89 10.80
CA GLY A 299 1.23 17.14 10.04
C GLY A 299 1.41 17.25 8.53
N TRP A 300 2.65 17.43 8.05
CA TRP A 300 2.99 17.41 6.62
C TRP A 300 3.05 16.01 6.04
N LEU A 301 2.62 15.02 6.79
CA LEU A 301 2.48 13.61 6.42
C LEU A 301 1.07 13.14 6.77
N ASP A 302 0.51 12.22 5.99
CA ASP A 302 -0.68 11.46 6.38
C ASP A 302 -0.30 10.22 7.17
N TYR A 303 0.89 9.67 6.92
CA TYR A 303 1.46 8.62 7.73
C TYR A 303 2.98 8.70 7.83
N CYS A 304 3.50 8.35 8.99
CA CYS A 304 4.92 8.14 9.23
C CYS A 304 5.18 6.64 9.42
N ALA A 305 6.15 6.12 8.68
CA ALA A 305 6.54 4.72 8.73
C ALA A 305 8.00 4.58 9.17
N PRO A 306 8.37 4.96 10.43
CA PRO A 306 9.75 4.90 10.86
C PRO A 306 10.30 3.48 10.72
N GLN A 307 11.49 3.33 10.18
CA GLN A 307 12.14 2.04 9.94
C GLN A 307 12.68 1.49 11.25
N LEU A 308 11.82 0.86 12.08
CA LEU A 308 12.21 0.27 13.36
C LEU A 308 12.81 -1.13 13.15
N TYR A 309 13.94 -1.18 12.43
CA TYR A 309 14.58 -2.40 11.95
C TYR A 309 15.45 -3.09 13.00
N TRP A 310 15.09 -3.00 14.27
CA TRP A 310 15.76 -3.63 15.40
C TRP A 310 14.79 -4.52 16.19
N ARG A 311 15.37 -5.43 16.98
CA ARG A 311 14.62 -6.32 17.85
C ARG A 311 14.02 -5.56 19.05
N ILE A 312 13.14 -6.25 19.76
CA ILE A 312 12.49 -5.74 20.98
C ILE A 312 13.51 -5.54 22.13
N GLU A 313 14.44 -6.49 22.29
CA GLU A 313 15.32 -6.59 23.45
C GLU A 313 16.48 -5.59 23.53
N PRO A 314 17.17 -5.19 22.43
CA PRO A 314 18.33 -4.32 22.51
C PRO A 314 17.99 -2.95 23.08
N LYS A 315 18.49 -2.62 24.30
CA LYS A 315 18.17 -1.35 24.99
C LYS A 315 18.50 -0.11 24.14
N ALA A 316 19.63 -0.13 23.41
CA ALA A 316 20.11 1.00 22.62
C ALA A 316 19.25 1.28 21.36
N GLN A 317 18.42 0.34 20.94
CA GLN A 317 17.62 0.42 19.69
C GLN A 317 16.31 -0.33 19.85
N SER A 318 15.75 -0.29 21.06
CA SER A 318 14.55 -1.04 21.42
C SER A 318 13.35 -0.64 20.58
N TYR A 319 12.73 -1.60 19.87
CA TYR A 319 11.52 -1.39 19.07
C TYR A 319 10.40 -0.68 19.85
N PRO A 320 9.97 -1.14 21.06
CA PRO A 320 8.89 -0.50 21.79
C PRO A 320 9.24 0.92 22.28
N VAL A 321 10.50 1.17 22.63
CA VAL A 321 10.94 2.50 23.09
C VAL A 321 10.92 3.51 21.95
N LEU A 322 11.40 3.11 20.77
CA LEU A 322 11.34 3.94 19.57
C LEU A 322 9.89 4.18 19.11
N LEU A 323 9.05 3.15 19.16
CA LEU A 323 7.62 3.28 18.81
C LEU A 323 6.91 4.30 19.73
N GLN A 324 7.14 4.24 21.04
CA GLN A 324 6.61 5.19 22.01
C GLN A 324 7.10 6.61 21.72
N TRP A 325 8.40 6.78 21.47
CA TRP A 325 8.95 8.10 21.14
C TRP A 325 8.32 8.71 19.88
N TRP A 326 8.17 7.93 18.81
CA TRP A 326 7.51 8.42 17.58
C TRP A 326 6.05 8.79 17.82
N HIS A 327 5.34 8.06 18.68
CA HIS A 327 3.98 8.41 19.07
C HIS A 327 3.93 9.79 19.77
N GLU A 328 4.83 10.05 20.70
CA GLU A 328 4.94 11.33 21.42
C GLU A 328 5.24 12.51 20.48
N GLN A 329 5.88 12.26 19.34
CA GLN A 329 6.14 13.29 18.33
C GLN A 329 4.94 13.55 17.39
N ASN A 330 3.77 12.93 17.61
CA ASN A 330 2.62 12.95 16.72
C ASN A 330 1.37 13.68 17.27
N PRO A 331 1.45 14.98 17.61
CA PRO A 331 0.31 15.71 18.17
C PRO A 331 -0.85 15.86 17.18
N LYS A 332 -0.61 15.80 15.88
CA LYS A 332 -1.62 15.85 14.82
C LYS A 332 -2.33 14.51 14.60
N ARG A 333 -1.98 13.45 15.34
CA ARG A 333 -2.57 12.11 15.26
C ARG A 333 -2.60 11.57 13.84
N ARG A 334 -1.54 11.80 13.07
CA ARG A 334 -1.33 11.17 11.77
C ARG A 334 -1.10 9.67 11.98
N HIS A 335 -1.28 8.87 10.94
CA HIS A 335 -1.02 7.44 11.08
C HIS A 335 0.45 7.17 11.40
N LEU A 336 0.69 6.30 12.36
CA LEU A 336 2.01 5.77 12.70
C LEU A 336 2.02 4.27 12.37
N TRP A 337 2.80 3.88 11.36
CA TRP A 337 2.91 2.52 10.85
C TRP A 337 4.37 2.07 10.81
N PRO A 338 4.96 1.65 11.94
CA PRO A 338 6.37 1.28 11.99
C PRO A 338 6.73 0.20 10.97
N GLY A 339 7.91 0.35 10.37
CA GLY A 339 8.52 -0.64 9.51
C GLY A 339 9.12 -1.79 10.34
N ASN A 340 8.82 -3.04 9.94
CA ASN A 340 9.40 -4.24 10.50
C ASN A 340 10.39 -4.85 9.53
N ASN A 341 11.61 -5.23 9.98
CA ASN A 341 12.60 -5.86 9.12
C ASN A 341 12.34 -7.38 8.96
N SER A 342 11.34 -7.71 8.17
CA SER A 342 10.95 -9.09 7.86
C SER A 342 12.02 -9.85 7.06
N ALA A 343 12.90 -9.12 6.34
CA ALA A 343 14.04 -9.71 5.62
C ALA A 343 15.14 -10.25 6.54
N LYS A 344 15.11 -9.88 7.84
CA LYS A 344 16.03 -10.40 8.86
C LYS A 344 15.57 -11.71 9.52
N VAL A 345 14.39 -12.19 9.18
CA VAL A 345 13.98 -13.55 9.59
C VAL A 345 14.89 -14.56 8.88
N ASP A 346 15.62 -15.26 9.61
CA ASP A 346 16.61 -16.31 9.47
C ASP A 346 17.74 -16.12 10.50
N PRO A 347 18.40 -14.92 10.67
CA PRO A 347 19.09 -14.69 11.93
C PRO A 347 18.12 -14.36 13.07
N TRP A 348 16.89 -13.84 12.79
CA TRP A 348 15.86 -13.61 13.80
C TRP A 348 14.77 -14.69 13.72
N PRO A 349 14.20 -15.15 14.84
CA PRO A 349 13.05 -16.01 14.81
C PRO A 349 11.82 -15.25 14.26
N ALA A 350 10.99 -15.91 13.45
CA ALA A 350 9.77 -15.30 12.89
C ALA A 350 8.83 -14.74 13.96
N GLN A 351 8.87 -15.31 15.18
CA GLN A 351 8.12 -14.84 16.35
C GLN A 351 8.49 -13.41 16.76
N GLU A 352 9.70 -12.93 16.45
CA GLU A 352 10.11 -11.55 16.73
C GLU A 352 9.20 -10.57 16.00
N ILE A 353 8.95 -10.77 14.70
CA ILE A 353 8.06 -9.92 13.90
C ILE A 353 6.61 -10.02 14.40
N ALA A 354 6.15 -11.22 14.73
CA ALA A 354 4.80 -11.41 15.28
C ALA A 354 4.63 -10.67 16.64
N LYS A 355 5.66 -10.70 17.51
CA LYS A 355 5.66 -9.95 18.78
C LYS A 355 5.67 -8.43 18.55
N GLN A 356 6.44 -7.93 17.58
CA GLN A 356 6.45 -6.50 17.21
C GLN A 356 5.06 -6.04 16.78
N ILE A 357 4.35 -6.82 15.94
CA ILE A 357 2.97 -6.52 15.53
C ILE A 357 2.03 -6.48 16.76
N GLN A 358 2.18 -7.43 17.68
CA GLN A 358 1.37 -7.44 18.92
C GLN A 358 1.65 -6.20 19.79
N LEU A 359 2.90 -5.76 19.90
CA LEU A 359 3.27 -4.53 20.60
C LEU A 359 2.65 -3.31 19.92
N THR A 360 2.72 -3.23 18.59
CA THR A 360 2.08 -2.16 17.82
C THR A 360 0.57 -2.11 18.09
N ARG A 361 -0.12 -3.25 18.12
CA ARG A 361 -1.57 -3.34 18.40
C ARG A 361 -1.96 -2.88 19.80
N LYS A 362 -1.09 -3.13 20.78
CA LYS A 362 -1.28 -2.67 22.16
C LYS A 362 -1.00 -1.17 22.32
N HIS A 363 -0.31 -0.57 21.37
CA HIS A 363 0.08 0.83 21.42
C HIS A 363 -1.03 1.72 20.87
N SER A 364 -1.60 2.61 21.68
CA SER A 364 -2.75 3.45 21.33
C SER A 364 -2.52 4.39 20.15
N GLY A 365 -1.26 4.73 19.84
CA GLY A 365 -0.89 5.69 18.82
C GLY A 365 -0.46 5.08 17.47
N ALA A 366 -0.34 3.75 17.41
CA ALA A 366 0.04 3.06 16.17
C ALA A 366 -1.10 2.20 15.66
N THR A 367 -1.31 2.20 14.36
CA THR A 367 -2.51 1.59 13.75
C THR A 367 -2.16 0.60 12.63
N GLY A 368 -0.96 0.04 12.64
CA GLY A 368 -0.53 -0.95 11.66
C GLY A 368 0.98 -1.04 11.51
N ASN A 369 1.43 -1.87 10.58
CA ASN A 369 2.83 -2.16 10.32
C ASN A 369 3.11 -2.24 8.81
N ILE A 370 4.39 -2.04 8.43
CA ILE A 370 4.86 -2.23 7.05
C ILE A 370 6.05 -3.18 7.07
N HIS A 371 6.02 -4.22 6.26
CA HIS A 371 7.06 -5.25 6.19
C HIS A 371 8.15 -4.87 5.18
N TRP A 372 9.38 -4.81 5.62
CA TRP A 372 10.55 -4.78 4.76
C TRP A 372 11.11 -6.19 4.65
N ASN A 373 10.94 -6.89 3.56
CA ASN A 373 10.25 -6.55 2.32
C ASN A 373 9.17 -7.61 2.01
N LEU A 374 8.45 -7.43 0.89
CA LEU A 374 7.39 -8.36 0.50
C LEU A 374 7.96 -9.74 0.13
N SER A 375 9.12 -9.83 -0.52
CA SER A 375 9.75 -11.11 -0.87
C SER A 375 9.97 -12.00 0.36
N ALA A 376 10.32 -11.43 1.51
CA ALA A 376 10.48 -12.21 2.74
C ALA A 376 9.19 -12.94 3.17
N LEU A 377 8.03 -12.34 2.89
CA LEU A 377 6.72 -12.96 3.16
C LEU A 377 6.31 -13.95 2.07
N VAL A 378 6.61 -13.64 0.80
CA VAL A 378 6.31 -14.50 -0.35
C VAL A 378 7.12 -15.79 -0.32
N ASP A 379 8.41 -15.68 -0.01
CA ASP A 379 9.33 -16.81 0.15
C ASP A 379 9.07 -17.57 1.47
N ASP A 380 8.15 -17.09 2.30
CA ASP A 380 7.84 -17.63 3.62
C ASP A 380 9.11 -17.87 4.47
N ARG A 381 10.06 -16.91 4.46
CA ARG A 381 11.33 -17.03 5.17
C ARG A 381 11.10 -17.32 6.64
N GLY A 382 11.78 -18.34 7.16
CA GLY A 382 11.59 -18.82 8.53
C GLY A 382 10.15 -19.16 8.88
N GLY A 383 9.27 -19.40 7.90
CA GLY A 383 7.84 -19.65 8.10
C GLY A 383 7.02 -18.44 8.48
N LEU A 384 7.54 -17.20 8.24
CA LEU A 384 6.91 -15.95 8.68
C LEU A 384 5.53 -15.73 8.06
N GLY A 385 5.37 -15.93 6.76
CA GLY A 385 4.09 -15.75 6.07
C GLY A 385 3.00 -16.65 6.66
N ARG A 386 3.29 -17.93 6.81
CA ARG A 386 2.38 -18.90 7.46
C ARG A 386 2.09 -18.56 8.92
N LEU A 387 3.09 -18.12 9.67
CA LEU A 387 2.92 -17.70 11.06
C LEU A 387 1.96 -16.52 11.16
N LEU A 388 2.16 -15.47 10.37
CA LEU A 388 1.30 -14.27 10.38
C LEU A 388 -0.13 -14.62 9.96
N LYS A 389 -0.31 -15.46 8.93
CA LYS A 389 -1.63 -15.90 8.49
C LYS A 389 -2.40 -16.66 9.56
N LYS A 390 -1.69 -17.45 10.37
CA LYS A 390 -2.28 -18.26 11.47
C LYS A 390 -2.43 -17.49 12.78
N SER A 391 -1.80 -16.31 12.93
CA SER A 391 -1.77 -15.57 14.20
C SER A 391 -2.28 -14.13 14.05
N ALA A 392 -1.44 -13.23 13.51
CA ALA A 392 -1.74 -11.81 13.46
C ALA A 392 -2.72 -11.43 12.34
N TYR A 393 -2.69 -12.12 11.19
CA TYR A 393 -3.46 -11.75 9.99
C TYR A 393 -4.51 -12.80 9.61
N THR A 394 -5.18 -13.38 10.60
CA THR A 394 -6.20 -14.43 10.40
C THR A 394 -7.43 -13.96 9.64
N GLN A 395 -7.79 -12.68 9.78
CA GLN A 395 -8.97 -12.06 9.16
C GLN A 395 -8.55 -10.84 8.33
N PRO A 396 -9.31 -10.47 7.29
CA PRO A 396 -9.11 -9.23 6.56
C PRO A 396 -9.22 -8.01 7.49
N ALA A 397 -8.48 -6.96 7.18
CA ALA A 397 -8.56 -5.67 7.86
C ALA A 397 -8.67 -4.54 6.84
N LEU A 398 -9.38 -3.48 7.19
CA LEU A 398 -9.40 -2.23 6.44
C LEU A 398 -8.25 -1.33 6.89
N PRO A 399 -7.63 -0.56 6.00
CA PRO A 399 -6.77 0.55 6.41
C PRO A 399 -7.52 1.48 7.38
N PRO A 400 -6.82 2.06 8.38
CA PRO A 400 -7.41 3.07 9.25
C PRO A 400 -7.89 4.29 8.47
N ALA A 401 -8.98 4.92 8.94
CA ALA A 401 -9.52 6.10 8.28
C ALA A 401 -8.66 7.34 8.52
N ALA A 402 -8.33 8.07 7.46
CA ALA A 402 -7.63 9.36 7.48
C ALA A 402 -8.66 10.50 7.56
N ARG A 403 -9.31 10.68 8.71
CA ARG A 403 -10.41 11.64 8.88
C ARG A 403 -10.02 13.10 8.68
N TRP A 404 -8.73 13.42 8.72
CA TRP A 404 -8.22 14.76 8.39
C TRP A 404 -8.24 15.06 6.89
N LEU A 405 -8.32 14.03 6.02
CA LEU A 405 -8.51 14.17 4.58
C LEU A 405 -9.99 14.31 4.22
N ASP A 406 -10.83 13.45 4.77
CA ASP A 406 -12.29 13.53 4.71
C ASP A 406 -12.87 12.82 5.95
N ALA A 407 -13.90 13.43 6.55
CA ALA A 407 -14.58 12.88 7.73
C ALA A 407 -16.02 12.43 7.44
N ARG A 408 -16.50 12.58 6.19
CA ARG A 408 -17.88 12.28 5.80
C ARG A 408 -17.98 10.85 5.28
N PRO A 409 -18.70 9.95 5.99
CA PRO A 409 -18.89 8.59 5.51
C PRO A 409 -19.82 8.55 4.28
N PRO A 410 -19.65 7.56 3.39
CA PRO A 410 -20.60 7.29 2.32
C PRO A 410 -21.98 6.97 2.86
N ALA A 411 -23.02 7.14 2.03
CA ALA A 411 -24.38 6.74 2.37
C ALA A 411 -24.53 5.20 2.38
N THR A 412 -25.53 4.71 3.13
CA THR A 412 -25.86 3.27 3.21
C THR A 412 -26.18 2.70 1.83
N PRO A 413 -25.52 1.61 1.38
CA PRO A 413 -25.74 1.05 0.06
C PRO A 413 -27.15 0.45 -0.13
N THR A 414 -27.57 0.37 -1.39
CA THR A 414 -28.70 -0.49 -1.79
C THR A 414 -28.16 -1.88 -2.12
N VAL A 415 -28.92 -2.92 -1.71
CA VAL A 415 -28.53 -4.32 -1.90
C VAL A 415 -29.72 -5.12 -2.42
N THR A 416 -29.47 -5.98 -3.41
CA THR A 416 -30.43 -6.95 -3.94
C THR A 416 -29.81 -8.34 -3.99
N THR A 417 -30.64 -9.36 -3.85
CA THR A 417 -30.20 -10.75 -3.89
C THR A 417 -30.97 -11.51 -4.98
N HIS A 418 -30.30 -12.50 -5.57
CA HIS A 418 -30.91 -13.42 -6.51
C HIS A 418 -30.33 -14.82 -6.28
N TRP A 419 -31.20 -15.81 -6.10
CA TRP A 419 -30.85 -17.23 -5.99
C TRP A 419 -30.95 -17.89 -7.36
N GLU A 420 -29.90 -18.58 -7.77
CA GLU A 420 -29.85 -19.36 -9.01
C GLU A 420 -29.79 -20.85 -8.63
N GLU A 421 -30.95 -21.51 -8.71
CA GLU A 421 -31.13 -22.89 -8.26
C GLU A 421 -30.18 -23.88 -8.99
N ARG A 422 -30.11 -23.78 -10.30
CA ARG A 422 -29.33 -24.68 -11.15
C ARG A 422 -27.84 -24.71 -10.79
N THR A 423 -27.26 -23.56 -10.49
CA THR A 423 -25.84 -23.42 -10.15
C THR A 423 -25.57 -23.40 -8.65
N ARG A 424 -26.62 -23.35 -7.84
CA ARG A 424 -26.57 -23.17 -6.39
C ARG A 424 -25.78 -21.91 -5.98
N MET A 425 -25.98 -20.83 -6.72
CA MET A 425 -25.32 -19.56 -6.50
C MET A 425 -26.28 -18.51 -5.95
N LEU A 426 -25.94 -17.95 -4.79
CA LEU A 426 -26.57 -16.75 -4.27
C LEU A 426 -25.77 -15.53 -4.79
N ARG A 427 -26.41 -14.76 -5.67
CA ARG A 427 -25.85 -13.51 -6.18
C ARG A 427 -26.30 -12.37 -5.29
N VAL A 428 -25.36 -11.60 -4.79
CA VAL A 428 -25.61 -10.41 -3.97
C VAL A 428 -25.06 -9.22 -4.71
N ASN A 429 -25.93 -8.32 -5.13
CA ASN A 429 -25.57 -7.10 -5.87
C ASN A 429 -25.71 -5.89 -4.95
N TRP A 430 -24.83 -4.92 -5.12
CA TRP A 430 -24.86 -3.68 -4.35
C TRP A 430 -24.44 -2.48 -5.17
N ARG A 431 -24.91 -1.31 -4.76
CA ARG A 431 -24.54 -0.02 -5.35
C ARG A 431 -24.64 1.10 -4.32
N PRO A 432 -23.88 2.19 -4.47
CA PRO A 432 -24.12 3.39 -3.68
C PRO A 432 -25.48 3.99 -4.08
N PRO A 433 -26.22 4.58 -3.14
CA PRO A 433 -27.53 5.18 -3.42
C PRO A 433 -27.43 6.52 -4.17
N ASN A 434 -26.25 7.13 -4.15
CA ASN A 434 -25.94 8.42 -4.75
C ASN A 434 -24.61 8.34 -5.55
N LYS A 435 -24.03 9.50 -5.90
CA LYS A 435 -22.75 9.60 -6.62
C LYS A 435 -21.52 9.44 -5.70
N ASP A 436 -21.66 8.91 -4.49
CA ASP A 436 -20.53 8.69 -3.59
C ASP A 436 -19.47 7.82 -4.22
N THR A 437 -18.22 8.26 -4.11
CA THR A 437 -17.07 7.50 -4.59
C THR A 437 -16.71 6.44 -3.54
N VAL A 438 -17.06 5.19 -3.83
CA VAL A 438 -16.75 4.06 -2.96
C VAL A 438 -15.42 3.44 -3.41
N ARG A 439 -14.45 3.38 -2.50
CA ARG A 439 -13.14 2.77 -2.77
C ARG A 439 -13.11 1.29 -2.46
N ARG A 440 -13.89 0.85 -1.45
CA ARG A 440 -14.01 -0.56 -1.05
C ARG A 440 -15.42 -0.90 -0.63
N TRP A 441 -15.74 -2.17 -0.78
CA TRP A 441 -16.93 -2.77 -0.22
C TRP A 441 -16.56 -3.82 0.81
N VAL A 442 -17.16 -3.74 1.98
CA VAL A 442 -17.10 -4.82 2.95
C VAL A 442 -18.37 -5.66 2.77
N PHE A 443 -18.19 -6.88 2.39
CA PHE A 443 -19.23 -7.92 2.31
C PHE A 443 -19.05 -8.86 3.48
N GLN A 444 -20.10 -9.01 4.28
CA GLN A 444 -20.13 -9.95 5.40
C GLN A 444 -21.34 -10.86 5.25
N MET A 445 -21.15 -12.13 5.57
CA MET A 445 -22.24 -13.11 5.61
C MET A 445 -22.12 -13.95 6.88
N ARG A 446 -23.28 -14.29 7.47
CA ARG A 446 -23.34 -15.18 8.62
C ARG A 446 -23.88 -16.53 8.19
N VAL A 447 -23.11 -17.59 8.44
CA VAL A 447 -23.50 -19.00 8.18
C VAL A 447 -23.24 -19.78 9.46
N ASN A 448 -24.21 -20.54 9.94
CA ASN A 448 -24.09 -21.33 11.19
C ASN A 448 -23.57 -20.47 12.36
N SER A 449 -24.14 -19.27 12.54
CA SER A 449 -23.77 -18.30 13.57
C SER A 449 -22.34 -17.71 13.44
N GLN A 450 -21.58 -18.08 12.43
CA GLN A 450 -20.23 -17.55 12.17
C GLN A 450 -20.23 -16.52 11.06
N TRP A 451 -19.59 -15.38 11.31
CA TRP A 451 -19.44 -14.33 10.34
C TRP A 451 -18.18 -14.53 9.47
N HIS A 452 -18.35 -14.38 8.17
CA HIS A 452 -17.30 -14.38 7.17
C HIS A 452 -17.23 -13.01 6.52
N THR A 453 -16.02 -12.44 6.43
CA THR A 453 -15.79 -11.10 5.86
C THR A 453 -14.94 -11.19 4.60
N ARG A 454 -15.34 -10.46 3.56
CA ARG A 454 -14.56 -10.23 2.34
C ARG A 454 -14.53 -8.73 2.05
N ILE A 455 -13.40 -8.24 1.54
CA ILE A 455 -13.24 -6.85 1.12
C ILE A 455 -13.04 -6.85 -0.39
N PHE A 456 -13.83 -6.04 -1.09
CA PHE A 456 -13.79 -5.90 -2.54
C PHE A 456 -13.42 -4.47 -2.92
N HIS A 457 -12.80 -4.30 -4.08
CA HIS A 457 -12.58 -2.98 -4.68
C HIS A 457 -13.90 -2.27 -4.99
N GLY A 458 -13.86 -0.95 -4.97
CA GLY A 458 -15.03 -0.11 -5.19
C GLY A 458 -15.76 -0.30 -6.53
N SER A 459 -15.07 -0.78 -7.57
CA SER A 459 -15.69 -1.09 -8.86
C SER A 459 -16.52 -2.39 -8.85
N GLN A 460 -16.28 -3.31 -7.93
CA GLN A 460 -16.99 -4.57 -7.84
C GLN A 460 -18.38 -4.35 -7.21
N ARG A 461 -19.41 -4.79 -7.90
CA ARG A 461 -20.83 -4.59 -7.52
C ARG A 461 -21.56 -5.89 -7.25
N LEU A 462 -20.87 -7.01 -7.22
CA LEU A 462 -21.44 -8.35 -7.12
C LEU A 462 -20.52 -9.27 -6.31
N ALA A 463 -21.12 -10.06 -5.42
CA ALA A 463 -20.55 -11.30 -4.93
C ALA A 463 -21.44 -12.47 -5.32
N ALA A 464 -20.82 -13.56 -5.77
CA ALA A 464 -21.47 -14.83 -5.99
C ALA A 464 -21.02 -15.81 -4.90
N VAL A 465 -21.96 -16.32 -4.12
CA VAL A 465 -21.73 -17.23 -3.01
C VAL A 465 -22.29 -18.59 -3.36
N ARG A 466 -21.44 -19.60 -3.48
CA ARG A 466 -21.89 -20.97 -3.68
C ARG A 466 -22.46 -21.51 -2.36
N VAL A 467 -23.74 -21.89 -2.37
CA VAL A 467 -24.41 -22.46 -1.20
C VAL A 467 -24.36 -23.96 -1.29
N ALA A 468 -23.50 -24.58 -0.46
CA ALA A 468 -23.36 -26.03 -0.45
C ALA A 468 -24.49 -26.72 0.32
N LYS A 469 -24.71 -26.33 1.59
CA LYS A 469 -25.71 -26.93 2.48
C LYS A 469 -26.59 -25.87 3.14
N ASN A 470 -26.00 -24.92 3.83
CA ASN A 470 -26.73 -23.90 4.60
C ASN A 470 -26.61 -22.53 3.93
N PHE A 471 -27.72 -21.85 3.77
CA PHE A 471 -27.75 -20.46 3.32
C PHE A 471 -27.21 -19.54 4.41
N PRO A 472 -26.55 -18.42 4.04
CA PRO A 472 -26.35 -17.34 5.00
C PRO A 472 -27.68 -16.88 5.57
N ASP A 473 -27.81 -16.79 6.88
CA ASP A 473 -29.00 -16.24 7.54
C ASP A 473 -28.99 -14.71 7.59
N LEU A 474 -27.80 -14.09 7.54
CA LEU A 474 -27.59 -12.64 7.44
C LEU A 474 -26.54 -12.32 6.37
N LEU A 475 -26.80 -11.23 5.66
CA LEU A 475 -25.86 -10.57 4.75
C LEU A 475 -25.69 -9.12 5.19
N ALA A 476 -24.50 -8.57 5.10
CA ALA A 476 -24.25 -7.16 5.39
C ALA A 476 -23.27 -6.56 4.36
N ILE A 477 -23.59 -5.36 3.86
CA ILE A 477 -22.76 -4.61 2.92
C ILE A 477 -22.49 -3.23 3.48
N THR A 478 -21.21 -2.86 3.50
CA THR A 478 -20.74 -1.53 3.94
C THR A 478 -19.91 -0.90 2.82
N ALA A 479 -20.19 0.35 2.49
CA ALA A 479 -19.39 1.16 1.59
C ALA A 479 -18.24 1.82 2.37
N VAL A 480 -17.04 1.87 1.78
CA VAL A 480 -15.87 2.55 2.35
C VAL A 480 -15.30 3.48 1.30
N ASP A 481 -15.10 4.76 1.64
CA ASP A 481 -14.51 5.76 0.76
C ASP A 481 -12.98 5.68 0.67
N ALA A 482 -12.36 6.60 -0.06
CA ALA A 482 -10.91 6.66 -0.21
C ALA A 482 -10.18 7.11 1.06
N ALA A 483 -10.83 7.91 1.92
CA ALA A 483 -10.30 8.30 3.22
C ALA A 483 -10.46 7.20 4.29
N GLY A 484 -11.18 6.11 3.96
CA GLY A 484 -11.41 4.97 4.84
C GLY A 484 -12.64 5.09 5.74
N ASN A 485 -13.52 6.11 5.56
CA ASN A 485 -14.77 6.20 6.28
C ASN A 485 -15.74 5.13 5.81
N ALA A 486 -16.46 4.52 6.74
CA ALA A 486 -17.42 3.46 6.45
C ALA A 486 -18.86 3.95 6.62
N SER A 487 -19.71 3.61 5.66
CA SER A 487 -21.16 3.82 5.78
C SER A 487 -21.77 2.98 6.90
N PRO A 488 -23.00 3.27 7.34
CA PRO A 488 -23.81 2.27 8.00
C PRO A 488 -23.97 1.03 7.11
N ALA A 489 -23.99 -0.15 7.71
CA ALA A 489 -24.17 -1.40 6.97
C ALA A 489 -25.63 -1.57 6.51
N ARG A 490 -25.83 -2.00 5.27
CA ARG A 490 -27.11 -2.56 4.86
C ARG A 490 -27.15 -4.03 5.26
N VAL A 491 -27.99 -4.37 6.22
CA VAL A 491 -28.15 -5.76 6.69
C VAL A 491 -29.43 -6.35 6.12
N LEU A 492 -29.32 -7.57 5.58
CA LEU A 492 -30.43 -8.36 5.07
C LEU A 492 -30.50 -9.67 5.86
N ARG A 493 -31.74 -10.15 6.11
CA ARG A 493 -32.03 -11.44 6.74
C ARG A 493 -32.78 -12.35 5.74
N LYS A 494 -32.37 -13.61 5.70
CA LYS A 494 -33.10 -14.66 4.97
C LYS A 494 -34.52 -14.84 5.59
N ARG A 495 -35.57 -14.85 4.75
CA ARG A 495 -36.90 -15.30 5.11
C ARG A 495 -37.03 -16.81 5.14
#